data_6e902dfba806fb7da841e924a0214241
#
_entry.id   6e902dfba806fb7da841e924a0214241
#
_cell.length_a   1.000
_cell.length_b   1.000
_cell.length_c   1.000
_cell.angle_alpha   90.00
_cell.angle_beta   90.00
_cell.angle_gamma   90.00
#
_symmetry.space_group_name_H-M   'P 1'
#
loop_
_entity.id
_entity.type
_entity.pdbx_description
1 polymer ?
#
loop_
_entity_poly.entity_id
_entity_poly.type
_entity_poly.pdbx_seq_one_letter_code
_entity_poly.pdbx_strand_id
1 'polypeptide(L)'
;MNNQIISYQHIVQQDKQDSLATKRDAFRLPSEVIYLDGNSLGAMPEAAAERAGELIQQQWSNDLITSWNKHHWIDLPKQVGEKISRLIGAAPDQVISCDSTSVNLFKVLSCALLLQQAQNPGRHIVLSQSGNFPTDLYMVQGLASLLGEQHCQLKLAEAEADIIAAMTPDVAVLLLTQVDFRSGRLLNMQRLTELAHAKGILVIWDLAHSAGALPISLDACLVDFAIGCGYKFLNGGPGAPAFIYAAKRWHSSISQPLTGWMGHQAPFNFDKHYQKAPGIEQFLSGTPAILSLSVLDAALDVFADVEMTQLRQKSLQLSSCFHQLVKQHDCLNSLQLLTPLDEAERGSQLAYQHDDAYALCQALIKQGVIADFRAPNILRLGFTPLYLRFIDMWTAVEILADIVRGQEYKKAEYTLKQKVT
;
A
#
# COMPACT_ATOMS: atom_id res chain seq x y z
N MET A 1 -22.28 -11.76 18.40
CA MET A 1 -21.50 -10.63 18.94
C MET A 1 -22.36 -9.98 20.01
N ASN A 2 -21.84 -9.79 21.24
CA ASN A 2 -22.58 -9.10 22.30
C ASN A 2 -22.82 -7.66 21.83
N ASN A 3 -24.11 -7.24 21.81
CA ASN A 3 -24.52 -5.85 21.58
C ASN A 3 -24.16 -4.98 22.80
N GLN A 4 -22.89 -4.89 23.15
CA GLN A 4 -22.47 -4.02 24.25
C GLN A 4 -22.39 -2.60 23.71
N ILE A 5 -23.20 -1.70 24.28
CA ILE A 5 -23.19 -0.27 23.94
C ILE A 5 -21.81 0.29 24.36
N ILE A 6 -21.09 0.83 23.41
CA ILE A 6 -19.84 1.54 23.67
C ILE A 6 -20.19 2.91 24.26
N SER A 7 -19.69 3.18 25.47
CA SER A 7 -19.84 4.48 26.13
C SER A 7 -18.60 5.35 25.94
N TYR A 8 -18.76 6.66 26.09
CA TYR A 8 -17.63 7.60 26.07
C TYR A 8 -16.55 7.26 27.11
N GLN A 9 -16.95 6.78 28.30
CA GLN A 9 -16.00 6.37 29.33
C GLN A 9 -15.17 5.15 28.89
N HIS A 10 -15.79 4.22 28.17
CA HIS A 10 -15.07 3.07 27.60
C HIS A 10 -14.02 3.53 26.60
N ILE A 11 -14.34 4.48 25.72
CA ILE A 11 -13.44 5.09 24.73
C ILE A 11 -12.23 5.73 25.44
N VAL A 12 -12.47 6.56 26.44
CA VAL A 12 -11.39 7.20 27.22
C VAL A 12 -10.48 6.16 27.90
N GLN A 13 -11.07 5.05 28.35
CA GLN A 13 -10.28 3.98 28.96
C GLN A 13 -9.41 3.25 27.92
N GLN A 14 -9.93 3.03 26.71
CA GLN A 14 -9.12 2.45 25.62
C GLN A 14 -7.93 3.34 25.25
N ASP A 15 -8.12 4.66 25.14
CA ASP A 15 -7.02 5.59 24.88
C ASP A 15 -5.94 5.57 25.99
N LYS A 16 -6.34 5.44 27.25
CA LYS A 16 -5.39 5.32 28.38
C LYS A 16 -4.58 4.02 28.36
N GLN A 17 -5.12 2.97 27.75
CA GLN A 17 -4.47 1.64 27.67
C GLN A 17 -3.74 1.44 26.34
N ASP A 18 -3.76 2.42 25.45
CA ASP A 18 -3.13 2.33 24.14
C ASP A 18 -1.60 2.35 24.24
N SER A 19 -0.97 1.21 23.95
CA SER A 19 0.49 1.06 23.97
C SER A 19 1.20 1.84 22.85
N LEU A 20 0.47 2.29 21.83
CA LEU A 20 1.01 3.07 20.71
C LEU A 20 0.64 4.57 20.82
N ALA A 21 0.06 5.02 21.93
CA ALA A 21 -0.41 6.41 22.10
C ALA A 21 0.67 7.45 21.81
N THR A 22 1.90 7.23 22.29
CA THR A 22 3.04 8.15 22.11
C THR A 22 3.53 8.27 20.68
N LYS A 23 3.18 7.32 19.80
CA LYS A 23 3.57 7.38 18.39
C LYS A 23 2.93 8.53 17.63
N ARG A 24 1.77 9.02 18.10
CA ARG A 24 1.10 10.19 17.53
C ARG A 24 1.99 11.43 17.55
N ASP A 25 2.82 11.58 18.57
CA ASP A 25 3.71 12.76 18.75
C ASP A 25 4.80 12.84 17.66
N ALA A 26 5.05 11.73 16.96
CA ALA A 26 5.98 11.71 15.83
C ALA A 26 5.36 12.27 14.54
N PHE A 27 4.07 12.62 14.53
CA PHE A 27 3.38 13.11 13.33
C PHE A 27 2.91 14.57 13.49
N ARG A 28 3.05 15.34 12.43
CA ARG A 28 2.46 16.68 12.34
C ARG A 28 1.04 16.59 11.78
N LEU A 29 0.06 16.63 12.67
CA LEU A 29 -1.36 16.62 12.34
C LEU A 29 -1.99 17.95 12.80
N PRO A 30 -2.84 18.60 11.96
CA PRO A 30 -3.62 19.74 12.42
C PRO A 30 -4.51 19.38 13.61
N SER A 31 -4.60 20.25 14.62
CA SER A 31 -5.31 19.96 15.88
C SER A 31 -6.79 19.64 15.69
N GLU A 32 -7.43 20.30 14.71
CA GLU A 32 -8.86 20.20 14.43
C GLU A 32 -9.19 19.11 13.40
N VAL A 33 -8.23 18.25 13.05
CA VAL A 33 -8.42 17.24 12.00
C VAL A 33 -8.34 15.83 12.57
N ILE A 34 -9.35 15.00 12.22
CA ILE A 34 -9.32 13.55 12.35
C ILE A 34 -9.02 12.98 10.97
N TYR A 35 -7.82 12.41 10.81
CA TYR A 35 -7.33 11.97 9.50
C TYR A 35 -7.56 10.48 9.28
N LEU A 36 -8.64 10.14 8.59
CA LEU A 36 -9.06 8.77 8.26
C LEU A 36 -8.78 8.40 6.79
N ASP A 37 -7.73 8.97 6.19
CA ASP A 37 -7.35 8.70 4.79
C ASP A 37 -5.86 8.35 4.62
N GLY A 38 -5.24 7.80 5.66
CA GLY A 38 -3.85 7.31 5.60
C GLY A 38 -3.63 6.17 4.60
N ASN A 39 -4.69 5.54 4.15
CA ASN A 39 -4.70 4.54 3.08
C ASN A 39 -4.65 5.16 1.67
N SER A 40 -4.81 6.46 1.52
CA SER A 40 -4.59 7.21 0.26
C SER A 40 -3.29 8.00 0.29
N LEU A 41 -3.02 8.69 1.39
CA LEU A 41 -1.76 9.40 1.66
C LEU A 41 -1.45 9.30 3.15
N GLY A 42 -0.25 8.85 3.51
CA GLY A 42 0.19 8.82 4.90
C GLY A 42 0.33 10.22 5.50
N ALA A 43 0.07 10.36 6.80
CA ALA A 43 0.34 11.61 7.52
C ALA A 43 1.85 11.87 7.59
N MET A 44 2.23 13.16 7.68
CA MET A 44 3.64 13.55 7.67
C MET A 44 4.32 13.31 9.03
N PRO A 45 5.34 12.42 9.11
CA PRO A 45 6.22 12.36 10.27
C PRO A 45 7.08 13.63 10.39
N GLU A 46 7.32 14.11 11.62
CA GLU A 46 8.19 15.27 11.87
C GLU A 46 9.60 15.05 11.30
N ALA A 47 10.18 13.86 11.52
CA ALA A 47 11.50 13.52 11.00
C ALA A 47 11.60 13.63 9.46
N ALA A 48 10.51 13.38 8.74
CA ALA A 48 10.46 13.52 7.28
C ALA A 48 10.62 15.00 6.84
N ALA A 49 9.98 15.93 7.55
CA ALA A 49 10.10 17.37 7.27
C ALA A 49 11.50 17.88 7.60
N GLU A 50 12.06 17.47 8.74
CA GLU A 50 13.43 17.82 9.16
C GLU A 50 14.46 17.32 8.15
N ARG A 51 14.32 16.04 7.72
CA ARG A 51 15.20 15.42 6.73
C ARG A 51 15.17 16.12 5.37
N ALA A 52 13.97 16.51 4.91
CA ALA A 52 13.83 17.29 3.67
C ALA A 52 14.55 18.65 3.78
N GLY A 53 14.39 19.33 4.91
CA GLY A 53 15.08 20.60 5.19
C GLY A 53 16.59 20.47 5.21
N GLU A 54 17.12 19.48 5.92
CA GLU A 54 18.55 19.18 5.98
C GLU A 54 19.13 18.88 4.59
N LEU A 55 18.46 18.02 3.82
CA LEU A 55 18.93 17.64 2.48
C LEU A 55 19.01 18.85 1.55
N ILE A 56 17.98 19.70 1.54
CA ILE A 56 17.93 20.87 0.65
C ILE A 56 18.93 21.94 1.10
N GLN A 57 18.92 22.29 2.42
CA GLN A 57 19.63 23.44 2.93
C GLN A 57 21.12 23.17 3.25
N GLN A 58 21.51 21.91 3.41
CA GLN A 58 22.86 21.54 3.79
C GLN A 58 23.53 20.64 2.76
N GLN A 59 22.96 19.46 2.52
CA GLN A 59 23.63 18.47 1.67
C GLN A 59 23.68 18.93 0.21
N TRP A 60 22.54 19.30 -0.37
CA TRP A 60 22.49 19.75 -1.76
C TRP A 60 23.13 21.14 -1.91
N SER A 61 22.80 22.10 -1.06
CA SER A 61 23.27 23.49 -1.23
C SER A 61 24.75 23.68 -0.97
N ASN A 62 25.34 22.94 -0.03
CA ASN A 62 26.73 23.13 0.37
C ASN A 62 27.66 22.08 -0.22
N ASP A 63 27.25 20.80 -0.16
CA ASP A 63 28.12 19.69 -0.57
C ASP A 63 27.95 19.28 -2.03
N LEU A 64 26.89 19.77 -2.70
CA LEU A 64 26.64 19.60 -4.14
C LEU A 64 26.81 18.14 -4.59
N ILE A 65 27.60 17.92 -5.63
CA ILE A 65 27.83 16.57 -6.19
C ILE A 65 28.55 15.63 -5.23
N THR A 66 29.34 16.16 -4.27
CA THR A 66 30.05 15.33 -3.30
C THR A 66 29.13 14.61 -2.33
N SER A 67 27.88 15.06 -2.23
CA SER A 67 26.82 14.47 -1.40
C SER A 67 26.58 12.99 -1.72
N TRP A 68 26.79 12.57 -2.96
CA TRP A 68 26.64 11.17 -3.35
C TRP A 68 27.44 10.21 -2.48
N ASN A 69 28.71 10.58 -2.18
CA ASN A 69 29.58 9.79 -1.31
C ASN A 69 29.48 10.24 0.16
N LYS A 70 29.51 11.56 0.41
CA LYS A 70 29.57 12.12 1.76
C LYS A 70 28.34 11.79 2.61
N HIS A 71 27.15 11.75 1.97
CA HIS A 71 25.86 11.49 2.61
C HIS A 71 25.23 10.17 2.15
N HIS A 72 25.99 9.29 1.52
CA HIS A 72 25.56 7.96 1.10
C HIS A 72 24.30 7.97 0.21
N TRP A 73 24.11 8.99 -0.63
CA TRP A 73 22.95 9.05 -1.51
C TRP A 73 22.87 7.87 -2.47
N ILE A 74 24.05 7.32 -2.85
CA ILE A 74 24.13 6.17 -3.74
C ILE A 74 23.51 4.91 -3.13
N ASP A 75 23.54 4.77 -1.80
CA ASP A 75 23.08 3.60 -1.07
C ASP A 75 21.61 3.69 -0.65
N LEU A 76 20.97 4.88 -0.76
CA LEU A 76 19.62 5.14 -0.27
C LEU A 76 18.55 4.15 -0.80
N PRO A 77 18.52 3.77 -2.09
CA PRO A 77 17.54 2.80 -2.59
C PRO A 77 17.57 1.49 -1.82
N LYS A 78 18.76 1.01 -1.49
CA LYS A 78 18.98 -0.22 -0.73
C LYS A 78 18.67 -0.02 0.76
N GLN A 79 19.14 1.07 1.37
CA GLN A 79 18.87 1.37 2.79
C GLN A 79 17.36 1.47 3.08
N VAL A 80 16.61 2.17 2.23
CA VAL A 80 15.15 2.23 2.32
C VAL A 80 14.54 0.85 2.11
N GLY A 81 15.03 0.09 1.14
CA GLY A 81 14.62 -1.30 0.92
C GLY A 81 14.80 -2.18 2.16
N GLU A 82 15.92 -2.05 2.87
CA GLU A 82 16.20 -2.79 4.11
C GLU A 82 15.25 -2.41 5.27
N LYS A 83 14.85 -1.15 5.38
CA LYS A 83 13.82 -0.75 6.36
C LYS A 83 12.45 -1.34 6.00
N ILE A 84 12.08 -1.31 4.72
CA ILE A 84 10.82 -1.89 4.25
C ILE A 84 10.82 -3.42 4.41
N SER A 85 11.95 -4.10 4.15
CA SER A 85 12.05 -5.56 4.23
C SER A 85 11.57 -6.11 5.58
N ARG A 86 11.89 -5.42 6.67
CA ARG A 86 11.47 -5.78 8.04
C ARG A 86 9.96 -5.73 8.21
N LEU A 87 9.28 -4.78 7.55
CA LEU A 87 7.83 -4.59 7.65
C LEU A 87 7.04 -5.63 6.84
N ILE A 88 7.66 -6.22 5.81
CA ILE A 88 7.02 -7.16 4.90
C ILE A 88 7.53 -8.61 5.05
N GLY A 89 8.33 -8.87 6.09
CA GLY A 89 8.86 -10.21 6.38
C GLY A 89 9.74 -10.77 5.28
N ALA A 90 10.63 -9.93 4.74
CA ALA A 90 11.64 -10.28 3.75
C ALA A 90 13.03 -10.27 4.40
N ALA A 91 13.88 -11.21 4.02
CA ALA A 91 15.28 -11.21 4.41
C ALA A 91 16.06 -10.05 3.74
N PRO A 92 17.24 -9.67 4.26
CA PRO A 92 18.09 -8.67 3.65
C PRO A 92 18.39 -8.96 2.17
N ASP A 93 18.66 -7.89 1.42
CA ASP A 93 19.00 -7.93 -0.01
C ASP A 93 17.87 -8.40 -0.95
N GLN A 94 16.61 -8.46 -0.51
CA GLN A 94 15.47 -8.85 -1.34
C GLN A 94 14.54 -7.68 -1.68
N VAL A 95 14.76 -6.51 -1.10
CA VAL A 95 13.92 -5.32 -1.31
C VAL A 95 14.75 -4.14 -1.76
N ILE A 96 14.24 -3.39 -2.73
CA ILE A 96 14.81 -2.12 -3.17
C ILE A 96 13.71 -1.08 -3.37
N SER A 97 13.99 0.17 -2.96
CA SER A 97 13.05 1.27 -3.20
C SER A 97 13.44 2.03 -4.46
N CYS A 98 12.54 2.07 -5.42
CA CYS A 98 12.77 2.77 -6.69
C CYS A 98 11.43 3.07 -7.39
N ASP A 99 11.46 3.96 -8.32
CA ASP A 99 10.38 4.29 -9.26
C ASP A 99 8.97 4.44 -8.64
N SER A 100 7.94 4.23 -9.43
CA SER A 100 6.55 4.16 -8.99
C SER A 100 6.06 2.71 -8.98
N THR A 101 4.95 2.44 -8.28
CA THR A 101 4.31 1.12 -8.24
C THR A 101 4.05 0.58 -9.64
N SER A 102 3.57 1.41 -10.56
CA SER A 102 3.29 1.01 -11.96
C SER A 102 4.56 0.59 -12.70
N VAL A 103 5.65 1.37 -12.60
CA VAL A 103 6.94 1.04 -13.24
C VAL A 103 7.54 -0.22 -12.63
N ASN A 104 7.47 -0.35 -11.31
CA ASN A 104 7.93 -1.53 -10.59
C ASN A 104 7.14 -2.79 -10.98
N LEU A 105 5.83 -2.67 -11.14
CA LEU A 105 5.00 -3.77 -11.63
C LEU A 105 5.41 -4.20 -13.04
N PHE A 106 5.64 -3.24 -13.96
CA PHE A 106 6.16 -3.55 -15.30
C PHE A 106 7.45 -4.38 -15.23
N LYS A 107 8.38 -3.99 -14.36
CA LYS A 107 9.67 -4.69 -14.20
C LYS A 107 9.48 -6.12 -13.68
N VAL A 108 8.77 -6.32 -12.57
CA VAL A 108 8.59 -7.65 -11.97
C VAL A 108 7.71 -8.56 -12.83
N LEU A 109 6.70 -8.00 -13.49
CA LEU A 109 5.83 -8.76 -14.39
C LEU A 109 6.60 -9.25 -15.63
N SER A 110 7.44 -8.38 -16.22
CA SER A 110 8.33 -8.76 -17.30
C SER A 110 9.31 -9.86 -16.88
N CYS A 111 9.90 -9.75 -15.66
CA CYS A 111 10.77 -10.80 -15.12
C CYS A 111 10.03 -12.14 -14.99
N ALA A 112 8.83 -12.14 -14.41
CA ALA A 112 8.05 -13.34 -14.18
C ALA A 112 7.64 -14.03 -15.49
N LEU A 113 7.22 -13.23 -16.50
CA LEU A 113 6.88 -13.77 -17.83
C LEU A 113 8.10 -14.36 -18.53
N LEU A 114 9.26 -13.68 -18.50
CA LEU A 114 10.48 -14.21 -19.09
C LEU A 114 10.96 -15.50 -18.41
N LEU A 115 10.88 -15.57 -17.07
CA LEU A 115 11.19 -16.79 -16.33
C LEU A 115 10.28 -17.97 -16.75
N GLN A 116 8.98 -17.71 -16.86
CA GLN A 116 8.02 -18.74 -17.26
C GLN A 116 8.23 -19.18 -18.71
N GLN A 117 8.45 -18.25 -19.63
CA GLN A 117 8.73 -18.57 -21.03
C GLN A 117 9.99 -19.42 -21.20
N ALA A 118 11.03 -19.19 -20.40
CA ALA A 118 12.27 -19.97 -20.44
C ALA A 118 12.06 -21.40 -19.92
N GLN A 119 11.19 -21.60 -18.93
CA GLN A 119 10.94 -22.91 -18.30
C GLN A 119 9.78 -23.67 -18.93
N ASN A 120 8.73 -22.96 -19.33
CA ASN A 120 7.46 -23.49 -19.82
C ASN A 120 6.88 -22.58 -20.91
N PRO A 121 7.31 -22.70 -22.17
CA PRO A 121 6.95 -21.76 -23.26
C PRO A 121 5.44 -21.64 -23.53
N GLY A 122 4.63 -22.61 -23.11
CA GLY A 122 3.17 -22.57 -23.25
C GLY A 122 2.45 -21.68 -22.23
N ARG A 123 3.14 -21.18 -21.21
CA ARG A 123 2.56 -20.33 -20.17
C ARG A 123 2.69 -18.85 -20.55
N HIS A 124 1.55 -18.19 -20.76
CA HIS A 124 1.52 -16.81 -21.20
C HIS A 124 0.39 -15.98 -20.56
N ILE A 125 -0.49 -16.61 -19.77
CA ILE A 125 -1.60 -15.92 -19.13
C ILE A 125 -1.17 -15.29 -17.82
N VAL A 126 -1.50 -14.02 -17.63
CA VAL A 126 -1.49 -13.34 -16.35
C VAL A 126 -2.92 -13.35 -15.80
N LEU A 127 -3.12 -14.13 -14.74
CA LEU A 127 -4.40 -14.22 -14.06
C LEU A 127 -4.49 -13.18 -12.97
N SER A 128 -5.56 -12.38 -12.96
CA SER A 128 -5.81 -11.36 -11.94
C SER A 128 -7.28 -11.29 -11.57
N GLN A 129 -7.58 -10.49 -10.56
CA GLN A 129 -8.96 -10.21 -10.14
C GLN A 129 -9.53 -9.03 -10.93
N SER A 130 -10.80 -9.11 -11.38
CA SER A 130 -11.47 -8.03 -12.12
C SER A 130 -11.60 -6.74 -11.30
N GLY A 131 -11.74 -6.86 -9.97
CA GLY A 131 -11.76 -5.75 -9.03
C GLY A 131 -10.39 -5.21 -8.63
N ASN A 132 -9.28 -5.71 -9.20
CA ASN A 132 -7.95 -5.23 -8.89
C ASN A 132 -7.78 -3.74 -9.21
N PHE A 133 -6.76 -3.09 -8.62
CA PHE A 133 -6.49 -1.69 -8.88
C PHE A 133 -6.19 -1.49 -10.39
N PRO A 134 -6.83 -0.49 -11.05
CA PRO A 134 -6.77 -0.39 -12.51
C PRO A 134 -5.37 -0.38 -13.10
N THR A 135 -4.40 0.24 -12.43
CA THR A 135 -3.02 0.30 -12.93
C THR A 135 -2.39 -1.08 -13.10
N ASP A 136 -2.73 -2.04 -12.22
CA ASP A 136 -2.19 -3.40 -12.29
C ASP A 136 -2.67 -4.09 -13.57
N LEU A 137 -3.96 -3.92 -13.89
CA LEU A 137 -4.53 -4.45 -15.11
C LEU A 137 -3.99 -3.74 -16.35
N TYR A 138 -3.80 -2.41 -16.28
CA TYR A 138 -3.26 -1.63 -17.39
C TYR A 138 -1.81 -2.00 -17.72
N MET A 139 -0.98 -2.33 -16.72
CA MET A 139 0.39 -2.79 -16.96
C MET A 139 0.40 -4.14 -17.69
N VAL A 140 -0.49 -5.06 -17.34
CA VAL A 140 -0.64 -6.33 -18.08
C VAL A 140 -1.09 -6.08 -19.51
N GLN A 141 -2.10 -5.22 -19.71
CA GLN A 141 -2.60 -4.86 -21.05
C GLN A 141 -1.51 -4.18 -21.90
N GLY A 142 -0.74 -3.28 -21.30
CA GLY A 142 0.39 -2.63 -21.97
C GLY A 142 1.45 -3.63 -22.41
N LEU A 143 1.82 -4.58 -21.56
CA LEU A 143 2.74 -5.66 -21.90
C LEU A 143 2.17 -6.60 -22.98
N ALA A 144 0.89 -6.94 -22.90
CA ALA A 144 0.22 -7.75 -23.93
C ALA A 144 0.26 -7.05 -25.30
N SER A 145 0.02 -5.74 -25.33
CA SER A 145 0.13 -4.95 -26.57
C SER A 145 1.57 -4.90 -27.12
N LEU A 146 2.59 -4.87 -26.24
CA LEU A 146 4.00 -4.81 -26.63
C LEU A 146 4.52 -6.17 -27.11
N LEU A 147 4.19 -7.26 -26.40
CA LEU A 147 4.75 -8.59 -26.63
C LEU A 147 3.90 -9.45 -27.57
N GLY A 148 2.63 -9.12 -27.75
CA GLY A 148 1.62 -9.94 -28.40
C GLY A 148 0.95 -10.93 -27.45
N GLU A 149 -0.33 -11.25 -27.71
CA GLU A 149 -1.16 -12.10 -26.84
C GLU A 149 -0.62 -13.51 -26.66
N GLN A 150 0.18 -13.99 -27.61
CA GLN A 150 0.86 -15.31 -27.52
C GLN A 150 1.95 -15.35 -26.42
N HIS A 151 2.39 -14.19 -25.91
CA HIS A 151 3.43 -14.07 -24.88
C HIS A 151 2.92 -13.45 -23.57
N CYS A 152 1.83 -12.68 -23.65
CA CYS A 152 1.19 -12.08 -22.47
C CYS A 152 -0.30 -11.89 -22.77
N GLN A 153 -1.17 -12.53 -22.00
CA GLN A 153 -2.61 -12.37 -22.09
C GLN A 153 -3.20 -12.15 -20.70
N LEU A 154 -4.04 -11.12 -20.53
CA LEU A 154 -4.76 -10.88 -19.29
C LEU A 154 -6.01 -11.77 -19.21
N LYS A 155 -6.14 -12.51 -18.10
CA LYS A 155 -7.36 -13.24 -17.74
C LYS A 155 -7.88 -12.75 -16.40
N LEU A 156 -9.16 -12.41 -16.31
CA LEU A 156 -9.79 -11.89 -15.11
C LEU A 156 -10.71 -12.91 -14.48
N ALA A 157 -10.73 -12.93 -13.15
CA ALA A 157 -11.65 -13.72 -12.33
C ALA A 157 -12.31 -12.80 -11.29
N GLU A 158 -13.53 -13.10 -10.87
CA GLU A 158 -14.30 -12.22 -9.97
C GLU A 158 -13.99 -12.50 -8.50
N ALA A 159 -14.32 -13.68 -8.02
CA ALA A 159 -14.14 -14.06 -6.62
C ALA A 159 -12.91 -14.97 -6.43
N GLU A 160 -12.47 -15.16 -5.19
CA GLU A 160 -11.33 -16.04 -4.86
C GLU A 160 -11.53 -17.46 -5.39
N ALA A 161 -12.74 -18.00 -5.31
CA ALA A 161 -13.06 -19.33 -5.86
C ALA A 161 -12.85 -19.40 -7.38
N ASP A 162 -13.20 -18.33 -8.10
CA ASP A 162 -13.02 -18.23 -9.55
C ASP A 162 -11.53 -18.10 -9.91
N ILE A 163 -10.77 -17.35 -9.10
CA ILE A 163 -9.30 -17.26 -9.25
C ILE A 163 -8.68 -18.66 -9.14
N ILE A 164 -9.04 -19.43 -8.12
CA ILE A 164 -8.52 -20.78 -7.89
C ILE A 164 -8.91 -21.72 -9.05
N ALA A 165 -10.15 -21.64 -9.53
CA ALA A 165 -10.62 -22.43 -10.67
C ALA A 165 -9.93 -22.05 -11.99
N ALA A 166 -9.58 -20.78 -12.15
CA ALA A 166 -8.92 -20.23 -13.35
C ALA A 166 -7.40 -20.50 -13.41
N MET A 167 -6.79 -21.06 -12.37
CA MET A 167 -5.37 -21.46 -12.34
C MET A 167 -5.14 -22.70 -13.21
N THR A 168 -5.13 -22.52 -14.53
CA THR A 168 -4.95 -23.54 -15.57
C THR A 168 -3.47 -23.68 -15.99
N PRO A 169 -3.07 -24.74 -16.72
CA PRO A 169 -1.65 -24.98 -17.08
C PRO A 169 -1.00 -23.91 -17.96
N ASP A 170 -1.78 -23.06 -18.62
CA ASP A 170 -1.35 -21.94 -19.46
C ASP A 170 -1.13 -20.63 -18.65
N VAL A 171 -1.51 -20.62 -17.37
CA VAL A 171 -1.25 -19.46 -16.50
C VAL A 171 0.24 -19.40 -16.15
N ALA A 172 0.86 -18.28 -16.49
CA ALA A 172 2.24 -17.97 -16.17
C ALA A 172 2.38 -17.30 -14.80
N VAL A 173 1.51 -16.31 -14.53
CA VAL A 173 1.60 -15.42 -13.36
C VAL A 173 0.23 -15.23 -12.74
N LEU A 174 0.18 -15.30 -11.42
CA LEU A 174 -0.94 -14.82 -10.60
C LEU A 174 -0.58 -13.44 -10.04
N LEU A 175 -1.30 -12.40 -10.48
CA LEU A 175 -1.13 -11.02 -10.01
C LEU A 175 -2.32 -10.61 -9.16
N LEU A 176 -2.10 -10.38 -7.86
CA LEU A 176 -3.15 -10.01 -6.91
C LEU A 176 -2.73 -8.86 -6.01
N THR A 177 -3.70 -8.04 -5.64
CA THR A 177 -3.56 -7.07 -4.54
C THR A 177 -4.00 -7.72 -3.23
N GLN A 178 -3.15 -7.66 -2.20
CA GLN A 178 -3.43 -8.35 -0.94
C GLN A 178 -4.64 -7.76 -0.20
N VAL A 179 -4.78 -6.43 -0.19
CA VAL A 179 -5.94 -5.74 0.38
C VAL A 179 -6.64 -4.96 -0.72
N ASP A 180 -7.88 -5.34 -1.01
CA ASP A 180 -8.71 -4.67 -2.00
C ASP A 180 -8.93 -3.18 -1.66
N PHE A 181 -8.65 -2.31 -2.62
CA PHE A 181 -8.66 -0.86 -2.39
C PHE A 181 -10.06 -0.27 -2.19
N ARG A 182 -11.12 -0.94 -2.63
CA ARG A 182 -12.51 -0.50 -2.45
C ARG A 182 -13.11 -1.03 -1.17
N SER A 183 -13.16 -2.35 -1.04
CA SER A 183 -13.84 -3.02 0.07
C SER A 183 -12.99 -3.18 1.33
N GLY A 184 -11.66 -3.12 1.20
CA GLY A 184 -10.75 -3.47 2.29
C GLY A 184 -10.65 -4.99 2.56
N ARG A 185 -11.21 -5.84 1.67
CA ARG A 185 -11.06 -7.30 1.80
C ARG A 185 -9.58 -7.69 1.74
N LEU A 186 -9.16 -8.54 2.66
CA LEU A 186 -7.82 -9.12 2.73
C LEU A 186 -7.84 -10.54 2.15
N LEU A 187 -6.98 -10.79 1.16
CA LEU A 187 -6.76 -12.11 0.60
C LEU A 187 -5.73 -12.90 1.44
N ASN A 188 -5.94 -14.21 1.54
CA ASN A 188 -4.99 -15.11 2.21
C ASN A 188 -3.78 -15.38 1.31
N MET A 189 -2.71 -14.61 1.53
CA MET A 189 -1.48 -14.66 0.74
C MET A 189 -0.86 -16.06 0.73
N GLN A 190 -0.68 -16.66 1.90
CA GLN A 190 -0.06 -17.96 2.02
C GLN A 190 -0.82 -19.01 1.20
N ARG A 191 -2.12 -19.14 1.44
CA ARG A 191 -2.97 -20.12 0.75
C ARG A 191 -2.95 -19.96 -0.78
N LEU A 192 -3.11 -18.73 -1.27
CA LEU A 192 -3.16 -18.47 -2.71
C LEU A 192 -1.80 -18.68 -3.37
N THR A 193 -0.70 -18.33 -2.69
CA THR A 193 0.66 -18.58 -3.18
C THR A 193 0.92 -20.11 -3.25
N GLU A 194 0.58 -20.88 -2.20
CA GLU A 194 0.72 -22.33 -2.19
C GLU A 194 -0.05 -23.00 -3.33
N LEU A 195 -1.31 -22.59 -3.55
CA LEU A 195 -2.14 -23.11 -4.64
C LEU A 195 -1.59 -22.79 -6.04
N ALA A 196 -1.06 -21.58 -6.23
CA ALA A 196 -0.43 -21.16 -7.47
C ALA A 196 0.86 -21.98 -7.74
N HIS A 197 1.72 -22.10 -6.73
CA HIS A 197 2.97 -22.86 -6.82
C HIS A 197 2.75 -24.34 -7.07
N ALA A 198 1.73 -24.95 -6.46
CA ALA A 198 1.36 -26.36 -6.75
C ALA A 198 1.01 -26.59 -8.21
N LYS A 199 0.67 -25.53 -8.95
CA LYS A 199 0.38 -25.56 -10.39
C LYS A 199 1.52 -24.97 -11.25
N GLY A 200 2.66 -24.62 -10.64
CA GLY A 200 3.83 -24.04 -11.30
C GLY A 200 3.63 -22.60 -11.79
N ILE A 201 2.73 -21.85 -11.15
CA ILE A 201 2.40 -20.46 -11.46
C ILE A 201 3.23 -19.55 -10.54
N LEU A 202 3.91 -18.54 -11.08
CA LEU A 202 4.60 -17.52 -10.30
C LEU A 202 3.61 -16.50 -9.72
N VAL A 203 3.94 -15.92 -8.56
CA VAL A 203 3.01 -15.01 -7.87
C VAL A 203 3.62 -13.62 -7.71
N ILE A 204 2.84 -12.59 -8.03
CA ILE A 204 3.15 -11.18 -7.78
C ILE A 204 2.07 -10.62 -6.86
N TRP A 205 2.47 -10.05 -5.72
CA TRP A 205 1.57 -9.37 -4.79
C TRP A 205 1.75 -7.86 -4.84
N ASP A 206 0.65 -7.11 -5.02
CA ASP A 206 0.62 -5.69 -4.71
C ASP A 206 0.29 -5.49 -3.23
N LEU A 207 1.19 -4.80 -2.52
CA LEU A 207 1.13 -4.53 -1.09
C LEU A 207 0.79 -3.06 -0.79
N ALA A 208 0.28 -2.31 -1.75
CA ALA A 208 0.03 -0.87 -1.61
C ALA A 208 -0.90 -0.51 -0.45
N HIS A 209 -1.80 -1.42 -0.04
CA HIS A 209 -2.69 -1.26 1.11
C HIS A 209 -2.33 -2.17 2.30
N SER A 210 -1.19 -2.85 2.25
CA SER A 210 -0.75 -3.83 3.25
C SER A 210 0.54 -3.43 3.95
N ALA A 211 1.56 -2.99 3.20
CA ALA A 211 2.86 -2.61 3.76
C ALA A 211 2.71 -1.45 4.73
N GLY A 212 3.17 -1.65 5.96
CA GLY A 212 3.02 -0.69 7.06
C GLY A 212 1.65 -0.69 7.75
N ALA A 213 0.69 -1.53 7.30
CA ALA A 213 -0.67 -1.59 7.84
C ALA A 213 -0.97 -2.89 8.59
N LEU A 214 -0.35 -3.99 8.19
CA LEU A 214 -0.57 -5.32 8.79
C LEU A 214 0.70 -6.19 8.68
N PRO A 215 0.80 -7.24 9.51
CA PRO A 215 1.90 -8.19 9.44
C PRO A 215 1.92 -8.90 8.09
N ILE A 216 3.08 -8.92 7.45
CA ILE A 216 3.33 -9.61 6.19
C ILE A 216 4.56 -10.50 6.39
N SER A 217 4.61 -11.65 5.73
CA SER A 217 5.73 -12.59 5.79
C SER A 217 6.00 -13.17 4.41
N LEU A 218 6.58 -12.35 3.50
CA LEU A 218 6.80 -12.74 2.10
C LEU A 218 7.65 -14.00 1.97
N ASP A 219 8.74 -14.08 2.73
CA ASP A 219 9.64 -15.24 2.68
C ASP A 219 8.96 -16.51 3.22
N ALA A 220 8.22 -16.39 4.34
CA ALA A 220 7.49 -17.54 4.90
C ALA A 220 6.37 -18.02 3.98
N CYS A 221 5.72 -17.10 3.24
CA CYS A 221 4.71 -17.44 2.23
C CYS A 221 5.33 -17.86 0.89
N LEU A 222 6.66 -17.91 0.77
CA LEU A 222 7.39 -18.25 -0.46
C LEU A 222 7.01 -17.39 -1.67
N VAL A 223 6.62 -16.13 -1.47
CA VAL A 223 6.26 -15.21 -2.54
C VAL A 223 7.42 -15.06 -3.55
N ASP A 224 7.11 -14.94 -4.84
CA ASP A 224 8.13 -14.75 -5.87
C ASP A 224 8.52 -13.29 -6.01
N PHE A 225 7.51 -12.43 -6.18
CA PHE A 225 7.67 -10.99 -6.33
C PHE A 225 6.59 -10.24 -5.58
N ALA A 226 6.91 -9.05 -5.13
CA ALA A 226 5.91 -8.10 -4.63
C ALA A 226 6.32 -6.67 -4.96
N ILE A 227 5.33 -5.80 -5.01
CA ILE A 227 5.47 -4.36 -5.15
C ILE A 227 4.63 -3.65 -4.09
N GLY A 228 4.92 -2.39 -3.85
CA GLY A 228 4.07 -1.55 -3.01
C GLY A 228 4.52 -0.09 -3.10
N CYS A 229 3.71 0.83 -2.57
CA CYS A 229 3.99 2.26 -2.62
C CYS A 229 4.55 2.79 -1.30
N GLY A 230 5.38 3.83 -1.36
CA GLY A 230 5.97 4.48 -0.18
C GLY A 230 5.09 5.56 0.46
N TYR A 231 4.06 6.06 -0.24
CA TYR A 231 3.34 7.28 0.17
C TYR A 231 2.07 7.05 1.00
N LYS A 232 1.58 5.80 1.14
CA LYS A 232 0.39 5.47 1.94
C LYS A 232 0.78 5.17 3.40
N PHE A 233 0.55 3.95 3.88
CA PHE A 233 0.84 3.55 5.26
C PHE A 233 2.33 3.63 5.64
N LEU A 234 3.25 3.69 4.67
CA LEU A 234 4.67 3.94 4.91
C LEU A 234 5.02 5.42 5.15
N ASN A 235 4.06 6.33 5.02
CA ASN A 235 4.13 7.75 5.36
C ASN A 235 5.24 8.56 4.64
N GLY A 236 5.76 8.08 3.51
CA GLY A 236 6.85 8.74 2.78
C GLY A 236 6.48 10.03 2.06
N GLY A 237 5.21 10.46 2.14
CA GLY A 237 4.72 11.70 1.55
C GLY A 237 4.45 11.63 0.05
N PRO A 238 3.95 12.74 -0.53
CA PRO A 238 3.57 12.81 -1.94
C PRO A 238 4.79 12.61 -2.84
N GLY A 239 4.67 11.67 -3.80
CA GLY A 239 5.76 11.33 -4.70
C GLY A 239 6.83 10.41 -4.09
N ALA A 240 6.62 9.84 -2.91
CA ALA A 240 7.53 8.84 -2.36
C ALA A 240 7.70 7.67 -3.31
N PRO A 241 8.94 7.19 -3.50
CA PRO A 241 9.19 6.03 -4.32
C PRO A 241 8.46 4.79 -3.84
N ALA A 242 8.17 3.91 -4.76
CA ALA A 242 7.67 2.57 -4.51
C ALA A 242 8.81 1.62 -4.12
N PHE A 243 8.49 0.34 -3.93
CA PHE A 243 9.49 -0.68 -3.70
C PHE A 243 9.18 -1.94 -4.50
N ILE A 244 10.24 -2.73 -4.73
CA ILE A 244 10.19 -4.08 -5.28
C ILE A 244 10.74 -5.04 -4.24
N TYR A 245 10.05 -6.16 -4.04
CA TYR A 245 10.59 -7.38 -3.48
C TYR A 245 10.75 -8.42 -4.58
N ALA A 246 11.90 -9.07 -4.63
CA ALA A 246 12.14 -10.25 -5.45
C ALA A 246 12.83 -11.32 -4.59
N ALA A 247 12.23 -12.51 -4.55
CA ALA A 247 12.79 -13.61 -3.77
C ALA A 247 14.22 -13.96 -4.21
N LYS A 248 15.13 -14.13 -3.27
CA LYS A 248 16.57 -14.36 -3.52
C LYS A 248 16.84 -15.53 -4.45
N ARG A 249 15.96 -16.56 -4.42
CA ARG A 249 16.04 -17.72 -5.32
C ARG A 249 16.00 -17.36 -6.80
N TRP A 250 15.45 -16.18 -7.16
CA TRP A 250 15.33 -15.71 -8.54
C TRP A 250 16.44 -14.75 -8.99
N HIS A 251 17.23 -14.16 -8.09
CA HIS A 251 18.16 -13.06 -8.38
C HIS A 251 19.14 -13.36 -9.54
N SER A 252 19.64 -14.60 -9.62
CA SER A 252 20.54 -15.00 -10.71
C SER A 252 19.85 -15.16 -12.06
N SER A 253 18.56 -15.57 -12.03
CA SER A 253 17.79 -15.97 -13.21
C SER A 253 16.95 -14.87 -13.82
N ILE A 254 16.58 -13.83 -13.03
CA ILE A 254 15.74 -12.73 -13.51
C ILE A 254 16.51 -11.77 -14.40
N SER A 255 15.76 -11.17 -15.34
CA SER A 255 16.20 -10.06 -16.16
C SER A 255 14.99 -9.18 -16.42
N GLN A 256 15.12 -7.89 -16.22
CA GLN A 256 14.03 -6.93 -16.46
C GLN A 256 14.41 -6.02 -17.65
N PRO A 257 13.44 -5.62 -18.49
CA PRO A 257 13.73 -4.95 -19.75
C PRO A 257 14.00 -3.45 -19.63
N LEU A 258 13.60 -2.77 -18.55
CA LEU A 258 13.91 -1.36 -18.31
C LEU A 258 15.32 -1.20 -17.77
N THR A 259 16.29 -1.69 -18.53
CA THR A 259 17.71 -1.60 -18.18
C THR A 259 18.15 -0.14 -18.12
N GLY A 260 19.01 0.18 -17.16
CA GLY A 260 19.53 1.52 -17.01
C GLY A 260 20.89 1.51 -16.32
N TRP A 261 21.58 2.64 -16.36
CA TRP A 261 22.96 2.74 -15.92
C TRP A 261 23.12 2.41 -14.41
N MET A 262 22.15 2.76 -13.56
CA MET A 262 22.21 2.45 -12.12
C MET A 262 21.94 0.97 -11.80
N GLY A 263 21.31 0.24 -12.71
CA GLY A 263 21.14 -1.22 -12.61
C GLY A 263 22.29 -2.02 -13.25
N HIS A 264 23.35 -1.34 -13.71
CA HIS A 264 24.55 -1.97 -14.27
C HIS A 264 25.49 -2.43 -13.15
N GLN A 265 26.19 -3.55 -13.33
CA GLN A 265 27.13 -4.10 -12.33
C GLN A 265 28.29 -3.14 -11.97
N ALA A 266 28.63 -2.23 -12.85
CA ALA A 266 29.66 -1.22 -12.67
C ALA A 266 29.21 0.11 -13.31
N PRO A 267 28.25 0.83 -12.70
CA PRO A 267 27.58 1.97 -13.34
C PRO A 267 28.54 3.11 -13.76
N PHE A 268 29.60 3.31 -13.01
CA PHE A 268 30.56 4.38 -13.26
C PHE A 268 31.70 4.02 -14.25
N ASN A 269 31.73 2.80 -14.77
CA ASN A 269 32.62 2.44 -15.87
C ASN A 269 32.08 2.92 -17.23
N PHE A 270 30.78 3.29 -17.30
CA PHE A 270 30.14 3.79 -18.52
C PHE A 270 30.30 2.86 -19.73
N ASP A 271 30.26 1.53 -19.47
CA ASP A 271 30.37 0.52 -20.51
C ASP A 271 29.21 0.66 -21.51
N LYS A 272 29.49 0.39 -22.79
CA LYS A 272 28.46 0.41 -23.85
C LYS A 272 27.55 -0.82 -23.82
N HIS A 273 28.00 -1.89 -23.20
CA HIS A 273 27.28 -3.14 -23.11
C HIS A 273 26.70 -3.29 -21.69
N TYR A 274 25.40 -3.39 -21.61
CA TYR A 274 24.73 -3.57 -20.34
C TYR A 274 25.02 -4.95 -19.74
N GLN A 275 25.49 -4.94 -18.51
CA GLN A 275 25.64 -6.11 -17.66
C GLN A 275 24.88 -5.84 -16.36
N LYS A 276 23.86 -6.66 -16.05
CA LYS A 276 23.00 -6.44 -14.90
C LYS A 276 23.78 -6.48 -13.58
N ALA A 277 23.43 -5.62 -12.64
CA ALA A 277 23.92 -5.66 -11.27
C ALA A 277 23.51 -6.99 -10.60
N PRO A 278 24.30 -7.49 -9.65
CA PRO A 278 23.91 -8.66 -8.86
C PRO A 278 22.73 -8.34 -7.94
N GLY A 279 21.96 -9.37 -7.58
CA GLY A 279 20.91 -9.24 -6.58
C GLY A 279 19.76 -8.33 -6.97
N ILE A 280 19.22 -7.62 -5.98
CA ILE A 280 18.05 -6.76 -6.14
C ILE A 280 18.36 -5.45 -6.88
N GLU A 281 19.61 -5.00 -6.90
CA GLU A 281 20.03 -3.73 -7.50
C GLU A 281 19.83 -3.70 -9.02
N GLN A 282 19.73 -4.87 -9.68
CA GLN A 282 19.39 -4.96 -11.09
C GLN A 282 18.04 -4.32 -11.46
N PHE A 283 17.19 -4.07 -10.48
CA PHE A 283 15.90 -3.37 -10.67
C PHE A 283 16.04 -1.84 -10.72
N LEU A 284 17.20 -1.28 -10.39
CA LEU A 284 17.44 0.15 -10.62
C LEU A 284 17.56 0.43 -12.13
N SER A 285 17.12 1.62 -12.54
CA SER A 285 17.21 2.07 -13.93
C SER A 285 17.98 3.39 -14.04
N GLY A 286 17.33 4.50 -13.77
CA GLY A 286 17.93 5.84 -13.78
C GLY A 286 18.49 6.25 -12.43
N THR A 287 18.93 7.51 -12.35
CA THR A 287 19.36 8.15 -11.11
C THR A 287 18.24 8.13 -10.08
N PRO A 288 18.48 7.63 -8.86
CA PRO A 288 17.48 7.59 -7.82
C PRO A 288 16.92 8.97 -7.43
N ALA A 289 15.66 9.02 -7.06
CA ALA A 289 14.98 10.25 -6.62
C ALA A 289 15.36 10.59 -5.17
N ILE A 290 16.57 11.12 -4.98
CA ILE A 290 17.24 11.27 -3.66
C ILE A 290 16.38 12.04 -2.65
N LEU A 291 15.75 13.15 -3.05
CA LEU A 291 14.93 13.95 -2.14
C LEU A 291 13.78 13.12 -1.54
N SER A 292 13.00 12.47 -2.38
CA SER A 292 11.85 11.70 -1.91
C SER A 292 12.25 10.37 -1.24
N LEU A 293 13.38 9.75 -1.66
CA LEU A 293 13.96 8.60 -0.96
C LEU A 293 14.40 8.96 0.45
N SER A 294 15.06 10.11 0.65
CA SER A 294 15.51 10.57 1.96
C SER A 294 14.34 10.88 2.89
N VAL A 295 13.26 11.43 2.34
CA VAL A 295 12.02 11.68 3.09
C VAL A 295 11.36 10.36 3.51
N LEU A 296 11.27 9.39 2.60
CA LEU A 296 10.75 8.06 2.90
C LEU A 296 11.62 7.32 3.92
N ASP A 297 12.95 7.43 3.81
CA ASP A 297 13.88 6.84 4.77
C ASP A 297 13.60 7.31 6.20
N ALA A 298 13.49 8.62 6.39
CA ALA A 298 13.18 9.21 7.69
C ALA A 298 11.75 8.90 8.16
N ALA A 299 10.79 8.82 7.24
CA ALA A 299 9.41 8.47 7.57
C ALA A 299 9.29 7.04 8.12
N LEU A 300 10.11 6.12 7.62
CA LEU A 300 10.10 4.72 8.07
C LEU A 300 10.59 4.55 9.51
N ASP A 301 11.30 5.52 10.09
CA ASP A 301 11.79 5.45 11.47
C ASP A 301 10.66 5.40 12.51
N VAL A 302 9.44 5.82 12.16
CA VAL A 302 8.27 5.68 13.05
C VAL A 302 7.95 4.22 13.40
N PHE A 303 8.43 3.27 12.57
CA PHE A 303 8.23 1.83 12.77
C PHE A 303 9.38 1.14 13.54
N ALA A 304 10.47 1.84 13.86
CA ALA A 304 11.71 1.21 14.38
C ALA A 304 11.50 0.34 15.63
N ASP A 305 10.58 0.74 16.50
CA ASP A 305 10.23 0.08 17.76
C ASP A 305 8.75 -0.35 17.80
N VAL A 306 8.13 -0.57 16.64
CA VAL A 306 6.73 -0.98 16.51
C VAL A 306 6.64 -2.44 16.09
N GLU A 307 6.02 -3.25 16.94
CA GLU A 307 5.66 -4.61 16.59
C GLU A 307 4.42 -4.58 15.67
N MET A 308 4.55 -5.12 14.45
CA MET A 308 3.46 -5.11 13.47
C MET A 308 2.20 -5.84 13.94
N THR A 309 2.33 -6.79 14.86
CA THR A 309 1.19 -7.47 15.50
C THR A 309 0.41 -6.53 16.43
N GLN A 310 1.10 -5.68 17.20
CA GLN A 310 0.45 -4.66 18.04
C GLN A 310 -0.23 -3.58 17.19
N LEU A 311 0.47 -3.12 16.13
CA LEU A 311 -0.11 -2.19 15.16
C LEU A 311 -1.38 -2.76 14.55
N ARG A 312 -1.35 -4.01 14.12
CA ARG A 312 -2.52 -4.71 13.58
C ARG A 312 -3.66 -4.81 14.57
N GLN A 313 -3.37 -5.20 15.81
CA GLN A 313 -4.37 -5.30 16.87
C GLN A 313 -5.10 -3.96 17.09
N LYS A 314 -4.36 -2.87 17.21
CA LYS A 314 -4.96 -1.53 17.36
C LYS A 314 -5.77 -1.13 16.14
N SER A 315 -5.32 -1.42 14.91
CA SER A 315 -6.08 -1.15 13.69
C SER A 315 -7.42 -1.86 13.67
N LEU A 316 -7.45 -3.13 14.07
CA LEU A 316 -8.67 -3.91 14.19
C LEU A 316 -9.60 -3.36 15.27
N GLN A 317 -9.06 -2.98 16.41
CA GLN A 317 -9.84 -2.38 17.51
C GLN A 317 -10.44 -1.03 17.10
N LEU A 318 -9.68 -0.13 16.45
CA LEU A 318 -10.17 1.15 15.94
C LEU A 318 -11.29 0.96 14.92
N SER A 319 -11.09 0.09 13.93
CA SER A 319 -12.10 -0.17 12.91
C SER A 319 -13.35 -0.85 13.45
N SER A 320 -13.20 -1.79 14.38
CA SER A 320 -14.32 -2.44 15.07
C SER A 320 -15.09 -1.44 15.95
N CYS A 321 -14.38 -0.59 16.70
CA CYS A 321 -14.95 0.49 17.50
C CYS A 321 -15.78 1.45 16.63
N PHE A 322 -15.20 1.94 15.53
CA PHE A 322 -15.91 2.82 14.59
C PHE A 322 -17.19 2.17 14.07
N HIS A 323 -17.13 0.92 13.61
CA HIS A 323 -18.30 0.22 13.09
C HIS A 323 -19.37 0.00 14.15
N GLN A 324 -18.99 -0.37 15.39
CA GLN A 324 -19.94 -0.54 16.48
C GLN A 324 -20.62 0.79 16.85
N LEU A 325 -19.87 1.90 16.88
CA LEU A 325 -20.43 3.23 17.08
C LEU A 325 -21.42 3.61 15.97
N VAL A 326 -21.09 3.37 14.71
CA VAL A 326 -22.02 3.56 13.58
C VAL A 326 -23.32 2.81 13.80
N LYS A 327 -23.25 1.56 14.28
CA LYS A 327 -24.45 0.72 14.56
C LYS A 327 -25.28 1.19 15.76
N GLN A 328 -24.76 2.06 16.61
CA GLN A 328 -25.52 2.64 17.74
C GLN A 328 -26.41 3.83 17.32
N HIS A 329 -26.22 4.37 16.11
CA HIS A 329 -26.99 5.49 15.59
C HIS A 329 -27.98 5.04 14.52
N ASP A 330 -29.28 5.04 14.83
CA ASP A 330 -30.32 4.65 13.86
C ASP A 330 -30.29 5.46 12.56
N CYS A 331 -29.90 6.74 12.63
CA CYS A 331 -29.77 7.60 11.45
C CYS A 331 -28.69 7.12 10.47
N LEU A 332 -27.74 6.28 10.90
CA LEU A 332 -26.66 5.73 10.08
C LEU A 332 -26.98 4.35 9.49
N ASN A 333 -28.18 3.83 9.67
CA ASN A 333 -28.57 2.52 9.13
C ASN A 333 -28.58 2.44 7.61
N SER A 334 -28.58 3.58 6.90
CA SER A 334 -28.43 3.65 5.44
C SER A 334 -27.00 3.32 4.95
N LEU A 335 -25.99 3.41 5.81
CA LEU A 335 -24.61 3.04 5.51
C LEU A 335 -24.46 1.52 5.53
N GLN A 336 -24.28 0.92 4.35
CA GLN A 336 -24.08 -0.52 4.21
C GLN A 336 -22.58 -0.85 4.22
N LEU A 337 -22.13 -1.62 5.21
CA LEU A 337 -20.74 -2.04 5.29
C LEU A 337 -20.41 -3.04 4.17
N LEU A 338 -19.41 -2.72 3.35
CA LEU A 338 -18.86 -3.59 2.29
C LEU A 338 -17.67 -4.42 2.79
N THR A 339 -16.92 -3.87 3.73
CA THR A 339 -15.75 -4.54 4.31
C THR A 339 -16.18 -5.77 5.10
N PRO A 340 -15.50 -6.91 4.97
CA PRO A 340 -15.79 -8.09 5.79
C PRO A 340 -15.70 -7.79 7.27
N LEU A 341 -16.65 -8.34 8.04
CA LEU A 341 -16.63 -8.23 9.51
C LEU A 341 -15.57 -9.12 10.15
N ASP A 342 -15.24 -10.22 9.50
CA ASP A 342 -14.18 -11.10 9.97
C ASP A 342 -12.83 -10.38 9.92
N GLU A 343 -12.14 -10.35 11.04
CA GLU A 343 -10.83 -9.71 11.21
C GLU A 343 -9.74 -10.35 10.37
N ALA A 344 -9.86 -11.63 10.08
CA ALA A 344 -8.95 -12.36 9.20
C ALA A 344 -9.13 -12.01 7.70
N GLU A 345 -10.28 -11.43 7.35
CA GLU A 345 -10.64 -11.13 5.95
C GLU A 345 -10.64 -9.63 5.62
N ARG A 346 -10.17 -8.75 6.51
CA ARG A 346 -10.12 -7.31 6.25
C ARG A 346 -8.75 -6.69 6.51
N GLY A 347 -8.41 -5.63 5.77
CA GLY A 347 -7.25 -4.78 5.98
C GLY A 347 -7.46 -3.74 7.07
N SER A 348 -6.81 -2.58 6.94
CA SER A 348 -6.85 -1.47 7.89
C SER A 348 -7.75 -0.32 7.40
N GLN A 349 -8.87 -0.66 6.75
CA GLN A 349 -9.86 0.31 6.28
C GLN A 349 -11.28 -0.26 6.40
N LEU A 350 -12.27 0.62 6.46
CA LEU A 350 -13.68 0.30 6.30
C LEU A 350 -14.24 1.03 5.07
N ALA A 351 -15.14 0.37 4.38
CA ALA A 351 -15.84 0.89 3.22
C ALA A 351 -17.34 0.75 3.45
N TYR A 352 -18.05 1.87 3.33
CA TYR A 352 -19.50 1.90 3.43
C TYR A 352 -20.12 2.33 2.10
N GLN A 353 -21.10 1.59 1.64
CA GLN A 353 -21.90 1.96 0.49
C GLN A 353 -23.03 2.88 0.91
N HIS A 354 -23.24 3.97 0.16
CA HIS A 354 -24.35 4.90 0.32
C HIS A 354 -24.58 5.67 -0.98
N ASP A 355 -25.82 5.94 -1.35
CA ASP A 355 -26.10 6.62 -2.62
C ASP A 355 -25.46 8.02 -2.70
N ASP A 356 -25.42 8.74 -1.59
CA ASP A 356 -24.80 10.05 -1.46
C ASP A 356 -23.39 10.00 -0.85
N ALA A 357 -22.64 8.90 -1.00
CA ALA A 357 -21.33 8.71 -0.36
C ALA A 357 -20.34 9.85 -0.65
N TYR A 358 -20.35 10.41 -1.87
CA TYR A 358 -19.51 11.55 -2.20
C TYR A 358 -19.86 12.79 -1.38
N ALA A 359 -21.13 13.13 -1.30
CA ALA A 359 -21.61 14.29 -0.56
C ALA A 359 -21.36 14.14 0.96
N LEU A 360 -21.55 12.92 1.50
CA LEU A 360 -21.20 12.59 2.90
C LEU A 360 -19.70 12.78 3.16
N CYS A 361 -18.86 12.31 2.25
CA CYS A 361 -17.41 12.49 2.34
C CYS A 361 -17.04 13.98 2.37
N GLN A 362 -17.59 14.79 1.45
CA GLN A 362 -17.33 16.24 1.42
C GLN A 362 -17.81 16.96 2.68
N ALA A 363 -18.99 16.60 3.19
CA ALA A 363 -19.53 17.15 4.45
C ALA A 363 -18.64 16.78 5.66
N LEU A 364 -18.13 15.54 5.72
CA LEU A 364 -17.16 15.12 6.74
C LEU A 364 -15.89 15.94 6.68
N ILE A 365 -15.29 16.10 5.49
CA ILE A 365 -14.07 16.88 5.28
C ILE A 365 -14.28 18.34 5.76
N LYS A 366 -15.43 18.94 5.47
CA LYS A 366 -15.76 20.29 5.93
C LYS A 366 -15.81 20.41 7.45
N GLN A 367 -16.17 19.34 8.15
CA GLN A 367 -16.22 19.25 9.61
C GLN A 367 -14.91 18.72 10.23
N GLY A 368 -13.83 18.65 9.45
CA GLY A 368 -12.51 18.23 9.93
C GLY A 368 -12.27 16.72 10.00
N VAL A 369 -13.21 15.89 9.52
CA VAL A 369 -13.01 14.43 9.40
C VAL A 369 -12.65 14.09 7.97
N ILE A 370 -11.37 13.86 7.71
CA ILE A 370 -10.87 13.58 6.36
C ILE A 370 -10.96 12.09 6.09
N ALA A 371 -11.83 11.73 5.17
CA ALA A 371 -12.03 10.39 4.59
C ALA A 371 -11.97 10.51 3.06
N ASP A 372 -12.12 9.41 2.33
CA ASP A 372 -12.18 9.48 0.88
C ASP A 372 -13.42 8.81 0.25
N PHE A 373 -13.63 9.12 -1.01
CA PHE A 373 -14.71 8.57 -1.81
C PHE A 373 -14.15 7.67 -2.92
N ARG A 374 -14.78 6.50 -3.11
CA ARG A 374 -14.51 5.64 -4.27
C ARG A 374 -15.79 5.41 -5.07
N ALA A 375 -15.70 5.73 -6.35
CA ALA A 375 -16.82 5.52 -7.28
C ALA A 375 -17.26 4.04 -7.31
N PRO A 376 -18.55 3.75 -7.49
CA PRO A 376 -19.63 4.74 -7.74
C PRO A 376 -20.18 5.41 -6.48
N ASN A 377 -20.14 4.77 -5.30
CA ASN A 377 -20.90 5.17 -4.13
C ASN A 377 -20.31 4.65 -2.79
N ILE A 378 -18.99 4.67 -2.66
CA ILE A 378 -18.29 4.14 -1.47
C ILE A 378 -17.65 5.30 -0.69
N LEU A 379 -18.04 5.45 0.58
CA LEU A 379 -17.32 6.20 1.60
C LEU A 379 -16.28 5.26 2.23
N ARG A 380 -15.00 5.63 2.15
CA ARG A 380 -13.90 4.81 2.65
C ARG A 380 -13.14 5.54 3.75
N LEU A 381 -12.80 4.80 4.81
CA LEU A 381 -12.08 5.31 5.98
C LEU A 381 -10.90 4.38 6.27
N GLY A 382 -9.71 4.96 6.42
CA GLY A 382 -8.46 4.27 6.74
C GLY A 382 -8.08 4.44 8.20
N PHE A 383 -7.69 3.36 8.84
CA PHE A 383 -7.34 3.33 10.26
C PHE A 383 -5.85 3.14 10.43
N THR A 384 -5.13 4.23 10.70
CA THR A 384 -3.68 4.21 10.93
C THR A 384 -3.40 4.27 12.43
N PRO A 385 -2.97 3.16 13.05
CA PRO A 385 -2.82 3.04 14.50
C PRO A 385 -1.76 3.97 15.10
N LEU A 386 -0.78 4.37 14.30
CA LEU A 386 0.34 5.19 14.78
C LEU A 386 -0.09 6.60 15.24
N TYR A 387 -1.20 7.12 14.70
CA TYR A 387 -1.63 8.47 15.07
C TYR A 387 -3.11 8.60 15.44
N LEU A 388 -3.97 7.62 15.11
CA LEU A 388 -5.38 7.64 15.48
C LEU A 388 -5.59 7.16 16.92
N ARG A 389 -6.56 7.79 17.60
CA ARG A 389 -7.00 7.47 18.97
C ARG A 389 -8.41 6.92 18.93
N PHE A 390 -8.82 6.25 19.97
CA PHE A 390 -10.21 5.78 20.10
C PHE A 390 -11.20 6.93 20.22
N ILE A 391 -10.80 8.05 20.87
CA ILE A 391 -11.63 9.25 20.93
C ILE A 391 -11.87 9.86 19.54
N ASP A 392 -10.95 9.69 18.59
CA ASP A 392 -11.12 10.16 17.22
C ASP A 392 -12.25 9.37 16.54
N MET A 393 -12.42 8.07 16.85
CA MET A 393 -13.53 7.25 16.35
C MET A 393 -14.89 7.72 16.86
N TRP A 394 -14.97 8.00 18.17
CA TRP A 394 -16.18 8.55 18.77
C TRP A 394 -16.56 9.87 18.10
N THR A 395 -15.64 10.82 18.07
CA THR A 395 -15.88 12.15 17.51
C THR A 395 -16.27 12.10 16.04
N ALA A 396 -15.59 11.27 15.23
CA ALA A 396 -15.89 11.13 13.82
C ALA A 396 -17.29 10.54 13.56
N VAL A 397 -17.73 9.58 14.38
CA VAL A 397 -19.07 8.99 14.24
C VAL A 397 -20.16 9.96 14.71
N GLU A 398 -19.95 10.72 15.79
CA GLU A 398 -20.90 11.76 16.23
C GLU A 398 -21.08 12.83 15.13
N ILE A 399 -19.97 13.31 14.54
CA ILE A 399 -20.02 14.26 13.42
C ILE A 399 -20.79 13.66 12.23
N LEU A 400 -20.52 12.41 11.87
CA LEU A 400 -21.21 11.72 10.77
C LEU A 400 -22.72 11.59 11.06
N ALA A 401 -23.08 11.24 12.30
CA ALA A 401 -24.47 11.13 12.73
C ALA A 401 -25.20 12.49 12.67
N ASP A 402 -24.53 13.59 13.08
CA ASP A 402 -25.10 14.93 13.00
C ASP A 402 -25.30 15.38 11.55
N ILE A 403 -24.32 15.14 10.67
CA ILE A 403 -24.42 15.42 9.23
C ILE A 403 -25.62 14.69 8.61
N VAL A 404 -25.81 13.40 8.93
CA VAL A 404 -26.92 12.61 8.37
C VAL A 404 -28.25 13.05 8.97
N ARG A 405 -28.32 13.25 10.28
CA ARG A 405 -29.52 13.70 11.00
C ARG A 405 -30.00 15.07 10.52
N GLY A 406 -29.06 16.00 10.36
CA GLY A 406 -29.31 17.35 9.84
C GLY A 406 -29.47 17.43 8.30
N GLN A 407 -29.24 16.32 7.59
CA GLN A 407 -29.24 16.25 6.12
C GLN A 407 -28.28 17.26 5.48
N GLU A 408 -27.19 17.63 6.17
CA GLU A 408 -26.27 18.66 5.72
C GLU A 408 -25.59 18.30 4.39
N TYR A 409 -25.28 17.01 4.17
CA TYR A 409 -24.66 16.50 2.94
C TYR A 409 -25.51 16.75 1.68
N LYS A 410 -26.82 17.05 1.82
CA LYS A 410 -27.71 17.38 0.68
C LYS A 410 -27.56 18.81 0.15
N LYS A 411 -26.76 19.65 0.80
CA LYS A 411 -26.46 20.99 0.31
C LYS A 411 -25.73 20.92 -1.04
N ALA A 412 -26.07 21.82 -1.95
CA ALA A 412 -25.54 21.85 -3.32
C ALA A 412 -23.99 21.90 -3.36
N GLU A 413 -23.35 22.53 -2.41
CA GLU A 413 -21.90 22.66 -2.32
C GLU A 413 -21.18 21.29 -2.19
N TYR A 414 -21.81 20.27 -1.60
CA TYR A 414 -21.23 18.94 -1.41
C TYR A 414 -21.48 17.97 -2.58
N THR A 415 -22.34 18.35 -3.53
CA THR A 415 -22.68 17.51 -4.69
C THR A 415 -21.80 17.78 -5.91
N LEU A 416 -21.06 18.88 -5.91
CA LEU A 416 -20.15 19.25 -7.01
C LEU A 416 -18.86 18.41 -6.93
N LYS A 417 -18.74 17.45 -7.87
CA LYS A 417 -17.57 16.58 -7.94
C LYS A 417 -16.32 17.32 -8.33
N GLN A 418 -15.28 17.19 -7.50
CA GLN A 418 -13.93 17.63 -7.78
C GLN A 418 -13.14 16.54 -8.53
N LYS A 419 -11.93 16.85 -9.04
CA LYS A 419 -11.08 15.89 -9.76
C LYS A 419 -10.58 14.76 -8.85
N VAL A 420 -10.36 15.08 -7.58
CA VAL A 420 -9.99 14.13 -6.51
C VAL A 420 -10.83 14.42 -5.28
N THR A 421 -10.90 13.48 -4.38
CA THR A 421 -11.69 13.60 -3.14
C THR A 421 -11.19 14.71 -2.26
#